data_f67c612620e2eb087a4fa71b2d9c3098
#
_entry.id   f67c612620e2eb087a4fa71b2d9c3098
#
_cell.length_a   1.000
_cell.length_b   1.000
_cell.length_c   1.000
_cell.angle_alpha   90.00
_cell.angle_beta   90.00
_cell.angle_gamma   90.00
#
_symmetry.space_group_name_H-M   'P 1'
#
loop_
_entity.id
_entity.type
_entity.pdbx_description
1 polymer ?
#
loop_
_entity_poly.entity_id
_entity_poly.type
_entity_poly.pdbx_seq_one_letter_code
_entity_poly.pdbx_strand_id
1 'polypeptide(L)' 'MRLRFDIKGIDCPHCALKLEKMIKDKFENAVINFAASSLIIDANDSLLEDDVLKIASDIAVSFDSNVKISLRD' A
#
# COMPACT_ATOMS: atom_id res chain seq x y z
N MET A 1 8.46 11.86 -3.16
CA MET A 1 9.36 10.82 -2.63
C MET A 1 8.73 9.45 -2.82
N ARG A 2 9.48 8.50 -3.38
CA ARG A 2 8.95 7.17 -3.65
C ARG A 2 9.29 6.22 -2.50
N LEU A 3 8.27 5.64 -1.91
CA LEU A 3 8.41 4.73 -0.79
C LEU A 3 8.01 3.32 -1.21
N ARG A 4 8.71 2.32 -0.71
CA ARG A 4 8.45 0.92 -1.01
C ARG A 4 8.07 0.17 0.24
N PHE A 5 7.05 -0.66 0.11
CA PHE A 5 6.56 -1.48 1.21
C PHE A 5 6.33 -2.90 0.72
N ASP A 6 6.39 -3.86 1.65
CA ASP A 6 5.92 -5.21 1.38
C ASP A 6 4.44 -5.29 1.72
N ILE A 7 3.69 -6.02 0.91
CA ILE A 7 2.27 -6.24 1.18
C ILE A 7 1.99 -7.74 1.15
N LYS A 8 1.34 -8.23 2.20
CA LYS A 8 1.03 -9.65 2.37
C LYS A 8 -0.44 -9.84 2.69
N GLY A 9 -0.95 -11.05 2.40
CA GLY A 9 -2.34 -11.39 2.71
C GLY A 9 -3.30 -11.12 1.58
N ILE A 10 -2.81 -10.75 0.41
CA ILE A 10 -3.65 -10.61 -0.79
C ILE A 10 -3.54 -11.88 -1.62
N ASP A 11 -4.66 -12.55 -1.84
CA ASP A 11 -4.68 -13.86 -2.48
C ASP A 11 -5.00 -13.82 -3.97
N CYS A 12 -5.44 -12.68 -4.50
CA CYS A 12 -5.75 -12.62 -5.92
C CYS A 12 -5.44 -11.25 -6.52
N PRO A 13 -5.11 -11.22 -7.84
CA PRO A 13 -4.79 -9.96 -8.52
C PRO A 13 -5.93 -8.95 -8.50
N HIS A 14 -7.16 -9.43 -8.55
CA HIS A 14 -8.34 -8.57 -8.53
C HIS A 14 -8.45 -7.82 -7.20
N CYS A 15 -8.15 -8.51 -6.10
CA CYS A 15 -8.12 -7.89 -4.78
C CYS A 15 -7.03 -6.81 -4.70
N ALA A 16 -5.87 -7.08 -5.30
CA ALA A 16 -4.79 -6.11 -5.34
C ALA A 16 -5.22 -4.83 -6.08
N LEU A 17 -5.95 -4.98 -7.18
CA LEU A 17 -6.44 -3.82 -7.93
C LEU A 17 -7.44 -3.00 -7.14
N LYS A 18 -8.32 -3.66 -6.39
CA LYS A 18 -9.30 -2.96 -5.55
C LYS A 18 -8.60 -2.17 -4.45
N LEU A 19 -7.65 -2.80 -3.78
CA LEU A 19 -6.90 -2.14 -2.72
C LEU A 19 -6.08 -0.98 -3.28
N GLU A 20 -5.47 -1.17 -4.45
CA GLU A 20 -4.71 -0.11 -5.11
C GLU A 20 -5.58 1.13 -5.33
N LYS A 21 -6.82 0.94 -5.77
CA LYS A 21 -7.74 2.06 -5.97
C LYS A 21 -8.05 2.78 -4.66
N MET A 22 -8.22 2.02 -3.58
CA MET A 22 -8.48 2.61 -2.27
C MET A 22 -7.30 3.45 -1.80
N ILE A 23 -6.09 2.97 -2.02
CA ILE A 23 -4.87 3.70 -1.64
C ILE A 23 -4.70 4.93 -2.52
N LYS A 24 -5.06 4.84 -3.80
CA LYS A 24 -4.97 5.98 -4.71
C LYS A 24 -5.90 7.13 -4.33
N ASP A 25 -6.94 6.87 -3.57
CA ASP A 25 -7.80 7.94 -3.06
C ASP A 25 -7.06 8.85 -2.08
N LYS A 26 -6.00 8.35 -1.46
CA LYS A 26 -5.19 9.12 -0.51
C LYS A 26 -3.84 9.54 -1.08
N PHE A 27 -3.26 8.72 -1.94
CA PHE A 27 -1.96 8.97 -2.54
C PHE A 27 -2.09 8.84 -4.06
N GLU A 28 -1.91 9.92 -4.79
CA GLU A 28 -2.13 9.94 -6.24
C GLU A 28 -1.38 8.87 -7.00
N ASN A 29 -0.16 8.59 -6.58
CA ASN A 29 0.71 7.65 -7.28
C ASN A 29 1.02 6.45 -6.41
N ALA A 30 0.11 5.49 -6.40
CA ALA A 30 0.28 4.24 -5.68
C ALA A 30 0.14 3.07 -6.65
N VAL A 31 1.05 2.12 -6.55
CA VAL A 31 1.04 0.92 -7.40
C VAL A 31 1.27 -0.31 -6.54
N ILE A 32 0.43 -1.31 -6.72
CA ILE A 32 0.63 -2.61 -6.09
C ILE A 32 1.11 -3.59 -7.16
N ASN A 33 2.27 -4.19 -6.92
CA ASN A 33 2.77 -5.27 -7.77
C ASN A 33 2.43 -6.59 -7.07
N PHE A 34 1.38 -7.25 -7.55
CA PHE A 34 0.90 -8.48 -6.95
C PHE A 34 1.97 -9.59 -7.02
N ALA A 35 2.63 -9.73 -8.15
CA ALA A 35 3.62 -10.78 -8.35
C ALA A 35 4.83 -10.61 -7.43
N ALA A 36 5.21 -9.38 -7.13
CA ALA A 36 6.35 -9.08 -6.27
C ALA A 36 5.95 -8.87 -4.81
N SER A 37 4.67 -8.89 -4.51
CA SER A 37 4.13 -8.61 -3.17
C SER A 37 4.63 -7.27 -2.64
N SER A 38 4.65 -6.26 -3.51
CA SER A 38 5.18 -4.94 -3.14
C SER A 38 4.16 -3.84 -3.41
N LEU A 39 4.28 -2.78 -2.61
CA LEU A 39 3.48 -1.57 -2.75
C LEU A 39 4.44 -0.41 -2.88
N ILE A 40 4.25 0.41 -3.91
CA ILE A 40 5.06 1.61 -4.13
C ILE A 40 4.13 2.80 -4.05
N ILE A 41 4.46 3.75 -3.18
CA ILE A 41 3.70 4.99 -3.03
C ILE A 41 4.65 6.16 -3.28
N ASP A 42 4.28 7.02 -4.22
CA ASP A 42 5.01 8.27 -4.45
C ASP A 42 4.30 9.36 -3.65
N ALA A 43 4.83 9.61 -2.45
CA ALA A 43 4.21 10.51 -1.50
C ALA A 43 4.83 11.90 -1.55
N ASN A 44 4.07 12.88 -1.05
CA ASN A 44 4.55 14.25 -0.90
C ASN A 44 5.69 14.30 0.12
N ASP A 45 6.68 15.14 -0.12
CA ASP A 45 7.84 15.29 0.77
C ASP A 45 7.48 15.73 2.19
N SER A 46 6.29 16.31 2.37
CA SER A 46 5.83 16.72 3.69
C SER A 46 5.40 15.55 4.57
N LEU A 47 5.25 14.35 3.99
CA LEU A 47 4.84 13.15 4.74
C LEU A 47 6.06 12.30 5.09
N LEU A 48 6.07 11.81 6.33
CA LEU A 48 7.07 10.86 6.77
C LEU A 48 6.71 9.45 6.33
N GLU A 49 7.71 8.60 6.15
CA GLU A 49 7.51 7.21 5.76
C GLU A 49 6.58 6.49 6.75
N ASP A 50 6.76 6.73 8.04
CA ASP A 50 5.92 6.10 9.07
C ASP A 50 4.46 6.54 8.95
N ASP A 51 4.20 7.78 8.60
CA ASP A 51 2.85 8.28 8.42
C ASP A 51 2.19 7.64 7.20
N VAL A 52 2.93 7.52 6.11
CA VAL A 52 2.44 6.87 4.90
C VAL A 52 2.14 5.40 5.18
N LEU A 53 3.03 4.72 5.90
CA LEU A 53 2.83 3.32 6.27
C LEU A 53 1.57 3.15 7.10
N LYS A 54 1.36 4.02 8.08
CA LYS A 54 0.18 3.94 8.95
C LYS A 54 -1.10 4.13 8.16
N ILE A 55 -1.15 5.13 7.31
CA ILE A 55 -2.34 5.41 6.51
C ILE A 55 -2.63 4.25 5.56
N ALA A 56 -1.61 3.75 4.88
CA ALA A 56 -1.77 2.63 3.96
C ALA A 56 -2.19 1.37 4.69
N SER A 57 -1.62 1.11 5.87
CA SER A 57 -1.99 -0.05 6.68
C SER A 57 -3.43 0.02 7.16
N ASP A 58 -3.89 1.20 7.58
CA ASP A 58 -5.28 1.40 8.00
C ASP A 58 -6.25 1.12 6.85
N ILE A 59 -5.91 1.58 5.66
CA ILE A 59 -6.71 1.32 4.46
C ILE A 59 -6.74 -0.18 4.16
N ALA A 60 -5.59 -0.82 4.23
CA ALA A 60 -5.48 -2.25 3.92
C ALA A 60 -6.28 -3.10 4.90
N VAL A 61 -6.21 -2.80 6.19
CA VAL A 61 -6.96 -3.52 7.22
C VAL A 61 -8.46 -3.30 7.05
N SER A 62 -8.85 -2.10 6.65
CA SER A 62 -10.24 -1.78 6.36
C SER A 62 -10.78 -2.60 5.17
N PHE A 63 -9.92 -2.86 4.19
CA PHE A 63 -10.27 -3.68 3.03
C PHE A 63 -10.35 -5.16 3.41
N ASP A 64 -9.31 -5.67 4.09
CA ASP A 64 -9.24 -7.06 4.53
C ASP A 64 -8.29 -7.13 5.72
N SER A 65 -8.77 -7.60 6.86
CA SER A 65 -7.98 -7.65 8.09
C SER A 65 -6.75 -8.56 8.00
N ASN A 66 -6.69 -9.44 7.01
CA ASN A 66 -5.54 -10.31 6.79
C ASN A 66 -4.41 -9.64 6.01
N VAL A 67 -4.69 -8.48 5.41
CA VAL A 67 -3.68 -7.76 4.64
C VAL A 67 -2.76 -7.02 5.59
N LYS A 68 -1.45 -7.15 5.37
CA LYS A 68 -0.43 -6.47 6.17
C LYS A 68 0.54 -5.74 5.26
N ILE A 69 0.83 -4.50 5.60
CA ILE A 69 1.81 -3.69 4.91
C ILE A 69 2.96 -3.42 5.89
N SER A 70 4.18 -3.64 5.43
CA SER A 70 5.36 -3.41 6.26
C SER A 70 6.45 -2.72 5.44
N LEU A 71 7.40 -2.11 6.15
CA LEU A 71 8.53 -1.46 5.49
C LEU A 71 9.38 -2.49 4.76
N ARG A 72 9.87 -2.10 3.60
CA ARG A 72 10.77 -2.93 2.81
C ARG A 72 12.19 -2.39 2.96
N ASP A 73 13.07 -3.25 3.40
CA ASP A 73 14.49 -2.92 3.53
C ASP A 73 15.20 -2.92 2.18
#